data_399c3018e60c8e827dd3a930379292a7
#
_entry.id   399c3018e60c8e827dd3a930379292a7
#
_cell.length_a   1.000
_cell.length_b   1.000
_cell.length_c   1.000
_cell.angle_alpha   90.00
_cell.angle_beta   90.00
_cell.angle_gamma   90.00
#
_symmetry.space_group_name_H-M   'P 1'
#
loop_
_entity.id
_entity.type
_entity.pdbx_description
1 polymer ?
#
loop_
_entity_poly.entity_id
_entity_poly.type
_entity_poly.pdbx_seq_one_letter_code
_entity_poly.pdbx_strand_id
1 'polypeptide(L)'
;MSDTTNLTELIQQANQHLVDLKYSEGTIYQYRLVWKHLMKYAETKNYESFSLKLREDFLSDYYGIREDIKLSSSQVFKVRCIKVLEEFRQHNSFHLCHQRSGRQVPHQFKNPLEEYILLQKELRLSHRTLQGKKIQIIDFLSYLGNKNLMDLNNLIPDDVLLYLETLNKYASATRSGILFT
;
A
#
# COMPACT_ATOMS: atom_id res chain seq x y z
N MET A 1 32.67 12.32 -0.21
CA MET A 1 32.96 11.30 0.81
C MET A 1 31.90 10.22 0.68
N SER A 2 32.27 9.06 0.15
CA SER A 2 31.35 7.94 -0.03
C SER A 2 31.22 7.22 1.31
N ASP A 3 30.13 7.49 2.03
CA ASP A 3 29.75 6.69 3.19
C ASP A 3 29.43 5.26 2.71
N THR A 4 30.38 4.37 2.88
CA THR A 4 30.18 2.93 2.73
C THR A 4 29.41 2.40 3.94
N THR A 5 28.15 2.81 4.06
CA THR A 5 27.27 2.22 5.07
C THR A 5 27.16 0.73 4.78
N ASN A 6 27.54 -0.11 5.74
CA ASN A 6 27.41 -1.55 5.63
C ASN A 6 25.95 -1.92 5.33
N LEU A 7 25.73 -2.86 4.41
CA LEU A 7 24.37 -3.30 4.00
C LEU A 7 23.50 -3.69 5.20
N THR A 8 24.06 -4.33 6.21
CA THR A 8 23.36 -4.74 7.43
C THR A 8 22.87 -3.53 8.22
N GLU A 9 23.72 -2.52 8.39
CA GLU A 9 23.38 -1.29 9.10
C GLU A 9 22.30 -0.49 8.35
N LEU A 10 22.44 -0.36 7.04
CA LEU A 10 21.43 0.28 6.18
C LEU A 10 20.06 -0.37 6.35
N ILE A 11 19.99 -1.70 6.33
CA ILE A 11 18.74 -2.45 6.49
C ILE A 11 18.15 -2.27 7.90
N GLN A 12 18.99 -2.25 8.94
CA GLN A 12 18.52 -2.01 10.30
C GLN A 12 17.91 -0.62 10.47
N GLN A 13 18.56 0.41 9.96
CA GLN A 13 18.07 1.79 10.00
C GLN A 13 16.77 1.95 9.18
N ALA A 14 16.72 1.39 7.97
CA ALA A 14 15.51 1.39 7.14
C ALA A 14 14.34 0.64 7.81
N ASN A 15 14.61 -0.46 8.52
CA ASN A 15 13.59 -1.17 9.32
C ASN A 15 13.04 -0.30 10.43
N GLN A 16 13.92 0.40 11.18
CA GLN A 16 13.49 1.30 12.23
C GLN A 16 12.63 2.42 11.66
N HIS A 17 13.01 2.99 10.53
CA HIS A 17 12.24 4.02 9.85
C HIS A 17 10.85 3.56 9.41
N LEU A 18 10.67 2.29 8.98
CA LEU A 18 9.34 1.72 8.72
C LEU A 18 8.46 1.69 9.98
N VAL A 19 9.06 1.37 11.14
CA VAL A 19 8.36 1.37 12.44
C VAL A 19 7.95 2.80 12.81
N ASP A 20 8.85 3.76 12.70
CA ASP A 20 8.62 5.17 13.03
C ASP A 20 7.51 5.78 12.15
N LEU A 21 7.45 5.38 10.89
CA LEU A 21 6.38 5.74 9.95
C LEU A 21 5.08 4.97 10.18
N LYS A 22 4.99 4.14 11.23
CA LYS A 22 3.79 3.36 11.62
C LYS A 22 3.25 2.46 10.51
N TYR A 23 4.14 1.83 9.74
CA TYR A 23 3.71 0.76 8.84
C TYR A 23 3.11 -0.40 9.63
N SER A 24 2.13 -1.11 9.04
CA SER A 24 1.57 -2.31 9.68
C SER A 24 2.64 -3.40 9.84
N GLU A 25 2.54 -4.19 10.92
CA GLU A 25 3.46 -5.30 11.18
C GLU A 25 3.60 -6.25 9.98
N GLY A 26 2.47 -6.57 9.33
CA GLY A 26 2.47 -7.40 8.12
C GLY A 26 3.26 -6.79 6.97
N THR A 27 3.19 -5.45 6.79
CA THR A 27 3.99 -4.75 5.79
C THR A 27 5.47 -4.79 6.15
N ILE A 28 5.82 -4.47 7.39
CA ILE A 28 7.20 -4.51 7.89
C ILE A 28 7.79 -5.91 7.71
N TYR A 29 7.03 -6.95 8.05
CA TYR A 29 7.45 -8.35 7.86
C TYR A 29 7.80 -8.64 6.38
N GLN A 30 6.97 -8.19 5.43
CA GLN A 30 7.22 -8.39 4.00
C GLN A 30 8.49 -7.68 3.52
N TYR A 31 8.75 -6.45 3.98
CA TYR A 31 10.00 -5.74 3.69
C TYR A 31 11.20 -6.49 4.25
N ARG A 32 11.14 -6.91 5.52
CA ARG A 32 12.19 -7.69 6.19
C ARG A 32 12.52 -8.97 5.43
N LEU A 33 11.51 -9.66 4.92
CA LEU A 33 11.71 -10.89 4.16
C LEU A 33 12.51 -10.64 2.88
N VAL A 34 12.16 -9.60 2.11
CA VAL A 34 12.88 -9.24 0.88
C VAL A 34 14.31 -8.81 1.20
N TRP A 35 14.52 -8.00 2.23
CA TRP A 35 15.85 -7.54 2.63
C TRP A 35 16.72 -8.66 3.21
N LYS A 36 16.13 -9.63 3.90
CA LYS A 36 16.84 -10.85 4.32
C LYS A 36 17.34 -11.65 3.12
N HIS A 37 16.56 -11.76 2.07
CA HIS A 37 16.99 -12.41 0.83
C HIS A 37 18.11 -11.61 0.14
N LEU A 38 18.03 -10.28 0.13
CA LEU A 38 19.08 -9.42 -0.41
C LEU A 38 20.40 -9.60 0.35
N MET A 39 20.37 -9.63 1.70
CA MET A 39 21.55 -9.86 2.52
C MET A 39 22.21 -11.20 2.19
N LYS A 40 21.42 -12.28 2.17
CA LYS A 40 21.94 -13.61 1.83
C LYS A 40 22.53 -13.67 0.41
N TYR A 41 21.91 -13.00 -0.56
CA TYR A 41 22.44 -12.90 -1.91
C TYR A 41 23.75 -12.11 -1.94
N ALA A 42 23.82 -10.96 -1.24
CA ALA A 42 25.01 -10.14 -1.13
C ALA A 42 26.18 -10.91 -0.53
N GLU A 43 25.95 -11.65 0.56
CA GLU A 43 26.95 -12.55 1.17
C GLU A 43 27.47 -13.60 0.16
N THR A 44 26.57 -14.26 -0.56
CA THR A 44 26.93 -15.29 -1.56
C THR A 44 27.76 -14.72 -2.72
N LYS A 45 27.52 -13.47 -3.09
CA LYS A 45 28.18 -12.78 -4.21
C LYS A 45 29.31 -11.85 -3.78
N ASN A 46 29.66 -11.82 -2.48
CA ASN A 46 30.69 -10.97 -1.90
C ASN A 46 30.45 -9.46 -2.10
N TYR A 47 29.21 -9.01 -1.99
CA TYR A 47 28.88 -7.58 -1.94
C TYR A 47 28.96 -7.07 -0.50
N GLU A 48 29.80 -6.09 -0.21
CA GLU A 48 29.98 -5.51 1.11
C GLU A 48 28.97 -4.40 1.42
N SER A 49 28.52 -3.68 0.40
CA SER A 49 27.62 -2.54 0.53
C SER A 49 26.52 -2.53 -0.51
N PHE A 50 25.46 -1.75 -0.26
CA PHE A 50 24.38 -1.56 -1.21
C PHE A 50 24.85 -0.71 -2.41
N SER A 51 24.67 -1.23 -3.62
CA SER A 51 25.02 -0.57 -4.87
C SER A 51 23.93 -0.78 -5.92
N LEU A 52 23.91 0.05 -6.98
CA LEU A 52 23.02 -0.15 -8.12
C LEU A 52 23.22 -1.52 -8.75
N LYS A 53 24.48 -1.95 -8.87
CA LYS A 53 24.83 -3.26 -9.39
C LYS A 53 24.24 -4.39 -8.54
N LEU A 54 24.39 -4.33 -7.21
CA LEU A 54 23.77 -5.31 -6.31
C LEU A 54 22.26 -5.35 -6.49
N ARG A 55 21.60 -4.18 -6.64
CA ARG A 55 20.15 -4.09 -6.89
C ARG A 55 19.76 -4.83 -8.17
N GLU A 56 20.43 -4.52 -9.27
CA GLU A 56 20.15 -5.08 -10.60
C GLU A 56 20.40 -6.59 -10.63
N ASP A 57 21.56 -7.02 -10.17
CA ASP A 57 21.93 -8.43 -10.10
C ASP A 57 20.97 -9.22 -9.18
N PHE A 58 20.60 -8.68 -8.04
CA PHE A 58 19.66 -9.34 -7.14
C PHE A 58 18.25 -9.47 -7.74
N LEU A 59 17.73 -8.42 -8.35
CA LEU A 59 16.41 -8.46 -8.97
C LEU A 59 16.38 -9.41 -10.16
N SER A 60 17.42 -9.40 -10.98
CA SER A 60 17.55 -10.27 -12.16
C SER A 60 17.80 -11.73 -11.76
N ASP A 61 18.88 -12.01 -11.00
CA ASP A 61 19.33 -13.38 -10.72
C ASP A 61 18.44 -14.10 -9.72
N TYR A 62 18.00 -13.38 -8.66
CA TYR A 62 17.25 -14.02 -7.57
C TYR A 62 15.75 -14.06 -7.82
N TYR A 63 15.18 -13.03 -8.46
CA TYR A 63 13.75 -12.93 -8.71
C TYR A 63 13.35 -13.06 -10.18
N GLY A 64 14.30 -13.14 -11.13
CA GLY A 64 14.04 -13.19 -12.56
C GLY A 64 13.36 -11.92 -13.09
N ILE A 65 13.58 -10.78 -12.44
CA ILE A 65 12.93 -9.51 -12.78
C ILE A 65 13.83 -8.76 -13.77
N ARG A 66 13.31 -8.53 -14.98
CA ARG A 66 13.96 -7.75 -16.04
C ARG A 66 13.08 -6.56 -16.41
N GLU A 67 13.69 -5.49 -16.89
CA GLU A 67 12.98 -4.22 -17.20
C GLU A 67 12.00 -4.31 -18.36
N ASP A 68 12.20 -5.26 -19.25
CA ASP A 68 11.44 -5.47 -20.50
C ASP A 68 10.17 -6.31 -20.33
N ILE A 69 9.89 -6.82 -19.13
CA ILE A 69 8.77 -7.75 -18.89
C ILE A 69 7.69 -7.07 -18.02
N LYS A 70 6.43 -7.29 -18.38
CA LYS A 70 5.31 -6.88 -17.52
C LYS A 70 5.36 -7.62 -16.19
N LEU A 71 5.61 -6.87 -15.11
CA LEU A 71 5.77 -7.41 -13.77
C LEU A 71 4.42 -7.79 -13.15
N SER A 72 4.39 -8.91 -12.46
CA SER A 72 3.29 -9.27 -11.55
C SER A 72 3.26 -8.34 -10.32
N SER A 73 2.12 -8.26 -9.63
CA SER A 73 2.00 -7.45 -8.41
C SER A 73 3.03 -7.82 -7.33
N SER A 74 3.36 -9.11 -7.22
CA SER A 74 4.40 -9.60 -6.30
C SER A 74 5.79 -9.09 -6.68
N GLN A 75 6.13 -9.10 -7.97
CA GLN A 75 7.41 -8.60 -8.47
C GLN A 75 7.52 -7.08 -8.31
N VAL A 76 6.45 -6.34 -8.63
CA VAL A 76 6.39 -4.89 -8.38
C VAL A 76 6.67 -4.56 -6.92
N PHE A 77 6.09 -5.34 -5.98
CA PHE A 77 6.37 -5.16 -4.56
C PHE A 77 7.85 -5.39 -4.21
N LYS A 78 8.48 -6.43 -4.76
CA LYS A 78 9.90 -6.72 -4.51
C LYS A 78 10.81 -5.61 -5.05
N VAL A 79 10.55 -5.12 -6.27
CA VAL A 79 11.26 -3.96 -6.84
C VAL A 79 11.12 -2.75 -5.93
N ARG A 80 9.90 -2.50 -5.43
CA ARG A 80 9.65 -1.40 -4.50
C ARG A 80 10.44 -1.54 -3.20
N CYS A 81 10.52 -2.73 -2.60
CA CYS A 81 11.30 -2.93 -1.38
C CYS A 81 12.78 -2.55 -1.56
N ILE A 82 13.33 -2.82 -2.72
CA ILE A 82 14.73 -2.48 -3.03
C ILE A 82 14.89 -0.99 -3.35
N LYS A 83 13.94 -0.38 -4.08
CA LYS A 83 13.93 1.07 -4.34
C LYS A 83 13.84 1.89 -3.06
N VAL A 84 13.02 1.44 -2.11
CA VAL A 84 12.91 2.09 -0.79
C VAL A 84 14.24 2.07 -0.04
N LEU A 85 14.99 0.97 -0.12
CA LEU A 85 16.30 0.87 0.51
C LEU A 85 17.33 1.80 -0.18
N GLU A 86 17.25 1.93 -1.50
CA GLU A 86 18.07 2.87 -2.27
C GLU A 86 17.77 4.33 -1.91
N GLU A 87 16.50 4.69 -1.84
CA GLU A 87 16.03 6.02 -1.43
C GLU A 87 16.49 6.36 -0.01
N PHE A 88 16.37 5.40 0.92
CA PHE A 88 16.84 5.56 2.29
C PHE A 88 18.34 5.80 2.35
N ARG A 89 19.14 5.07 1.57
CA ARG A 89 20.59 5.28 1.49
C ARG A 89 20.94 6.69 0.98
N GLN A 90 20.16 7.24 0.03
CA GLN A 90 20.45 8.54 -0.58
C GLN A 90 20.02 9.71 0.31
N HIS A 91 18.89 9.56 1.01
CA HIS A 91 18.20 10.68 1.66
C HIS A 91 18.02 10.47 3.17
N ASN A 92 18.49 9.34 3.72
CA ASN A 92 18.23 8.90 5.09
C ASN A 92 16.73 8.93 5.47
N SER A 93 15.88 8.87 4.47
CA SER A 93 14.43 8.82 4.59
C SER A 93 13.84 8.24 3.31
N PHE A 94 12.62 7.75 3.39
CA PHE A 94 11.82 7.45 2.21
C PHE A 94 10.39 7.94 2.45
N HIS A 95 9.78 8.42 1.39
CA HIS A 95 8.40 8.87 1.49
C HIS A 95 7.49 7.66 1.66
N LEU A 96 6.51 7.80 2.57
CA LEU A 96 5.37 6.90 2.60
C LEU A 96 4.80 6.81 1.18
N CYS A 97 5.19 5.76 0.45
CA CYS A 97 4.50 5.42 -0.77
C CYS A 97 3.05 5.07 -0.40
N HIS A 98 2.16 6.00 -0.55
CA HIS A 98 0.77 6.01 -0.11
C HIS A 98 0.57 6.34 1.39
N GLN A 99 0.89 7.57 1.81
CA GLN A 99 -0.22 8.29 2.40
C GLN A 99 -1.30 8.32 1.29
N ARG A 100 -2.18 7.34 1.32
CA ARG A 100 -3.50 7.55 0.74
C ARG A 100 -3.95 8.83 1.43
N SER A 101 -3.93 9.94 0.71
CA SER A 101 -4.42 11.24 1.18
C SER A 101 -5.65 10.91 1.99
N GLY A 102 -5.58 11.16 3.31
CA GLY A 102 -6.52 10.52 4.25
C GLY A 102 -7.90 10.71 3.68
N ARG A 103 -8.55 9.61 3.27
CA ARG A 103 -9.89 9.64 2.70
C ARG A 103 -10.75 10.31 3.75
N GLN A 104 -11.02 11.57 3.55
CA GLN A 104 -11.77 12.34 4.51
C GLN A 104 -13.24 12.10 4.24
N VAL A 105 -13.91 11.59 5.25
CA VAL A 105 -15.37 11.50 5.21
C VAL A 105 -15.92 12.92 5.36
N PRO A 106 -16.76 13.38 4.43
CA PRO A 106 -17.47 14.65 4.59
C PRO A 106 -18.18 14.70 5.93
N HIS A 107 -18.12 15.84 6.60
CA HIS A 107 -18.58 15.97 7.99
C HIS A 107 -20.04 15.47 8.18
N GLN A 108 -20.91 15.75 7.21
CA GLN A 108 -22.32 15.35 7.20
C GLN A 108 -22.53 13.84 7.19
N PHE A 109 -21.54 13.05 6.75
CA PHE A 109 -21.64 11.60 6.65
C PHE A 109 -20.90 10.83 7.75
N LYS A 110 -20.36 11.52 8.76
CA LYS A 110 -19.62 10.85 9.84
C LYS A 110 -20.52 9.92 10.66
N ASN A 111 -21.68 10.41 11.09
CA ASN A 111 -22.61 9.62 11.91
C ASN A 111 -23.14 8.39 11.14
N PRO A 112 -23.67 8.52 9.89
CA PRO A 112 -24.06 7.35 9.10
C PRO A 112 -22.95 6.33 8.90
N LEU A 113 -21.69 6.78 8.74
CA LEU A 113 -20.57 5.85 8.63
C LEU A 113 -20.32 5.11 9.96
N GLU A 114 -20.39 5.78 11.10
CA GLU A 114 -20.21 5.16 12.40
C GLU A 114 -21.30 4.12 12.69
N GLU A 115 -22.55 4.43 12.40
CA GLU A 115 -23.69 3.50 12.51
C GLU A 115 -23.48 2.27 11.60
N TYR A 116 -23.09 2.47 10.35
CA TYR A 116 -22.79 1.37 9.43
C TYR A 116 -21.66 0.48 9.99
N ILE A 117 -20.58 1.06 10.51
CA ILE A 117 -19.47 0.29 11.08
C ILE A 117 -19.90 -0.49 12.33
N LEU A 118 -20.77 0.06 13.15
CA LEU A 118 -21.32 -0.65 14.32
C LEU A 118 -22.13 -1.88 13.87
N LEU A 119 -23.04 -1.73 12.92
CA LEU A 119 -23.81 -2.84 12.33
C LEU A 119 -22.89 -3.93 11.76
N GLN A 120 -21.83 -3.53 11.03
CA GLN A 120 -20.89 -4.50 10.46
C GLN A 120 -20.08 -5.25 11.53
N LYS A 121 -19.84 -4.64 12.71
CA LYS A 121 -19.18 -5.32 13.84
C LYS A 121 -20.09 -6.39 14.46
N GLU A 122 -21.39 -6.15 14.54
CA GLU A 122 -22.36 -7.13 15.05
C GLU A 122 -22.40 -8.40 14.18
N LEU A 123 -22.11 -8.29 12.90
CA LEU A 123 -22.00 -9.42 11.97
C LEU A 123 -20.73 -10.28 12.18
N ARG A 124 -19.91 -9.97 13.20
CA ARG A 124 -18.67 -10.67 13.56
C ARG A 124 -17.68 -10.84 12.40
N LEU A 125 -17.62 -9.87 11.50
CA LEU A 125 -16.68 -9.86 10.40
C LEU A 125 -15.23 -9.77 10.90
N SER A 126 -14.29 -10.34 10.14
CA SER A 126 -12.87 -10.18 10.46
C SER A 126 -12.48 -8.69 10.42
N HIS A 127 -11.53 -8.29 11.26
CA HIS A 127 -11.01 -6.91 11.26
C HIS A 127 -10.57 -6.46 9.86
N ARG A 128 -9.94 -7.35 9.09
CA ARG A 128 -9.51 -7.07 7.72
C ARG A 128 -10.69 -6.80 6.78
N THR A 129 -11.75 -7.61 6.87
CA THR A 129 -12.98 -7.44 6.09
C THR A 129 -13.65 -6.11 6.44
N LEU A 130 -13.77 -5.82 7.74
CA LEU A 130 -14.37 -4.58 8.23
C LEU A 130 -13.61 -3.34 7.73
N GLN A 131 -12.27 -3.37 7.75
CA GLN A 131 -11.45 -2.29 7.21
C GLN A 131 -11.63 -2.13 5.69
N GLY A 132 -11.72 -3.23 4.95
CA GLY A 132 -12.02 -3.20 3.51
C GLY A 132 -13.35 -2.51 3.22
N LYS A 133 -14.42 -2.94 3.90
CA LYS A 133 -15.77 -2.35 3.77
C LYS A 133 -15.76 -0.86 4.15
N LYS A 134 -15.13 -0.50 5.26
CA LYS A 134 -14.99 0.89 5.70
C LYS A 134 -14.36 1.78 4.61
N ILE A 135 -13.29 1.31 3.97
CA ILE A 135 -12.61 2.04 2.91
C ILE A 135 -13.56 2.27 1.71
N GLN A 136 -14.31 1.25 1.31
CA GLN A 136 -15.21 1.31 0.16
C GLN A 136 -16.37 2.29 0.41
N ILE A 137 -16.95 2.25 1.60
CA ILE A 137 -18.01 3.21 1.99
C ILE A 137 -17.46 4.63 2.05
N ILE A 138 -16.26 4.84 2.60
CA ILE A 138 -15.64 6.18 2.61
C ILE A 138 -15.44 6.71 1.19
N ASP A 139 -15.05 5.88 0.24
CA ASP A 139 -14.90 6.29 -1.16
C ASP A 139 -16.25 6.72 -1.76
N PHE A 140 -17.32 6.00 -1.48
CA PHE A 140 -18.67 6.35 -1.92
C PHE A 140 -19.15 7.66 -1.28
N LEU A 141 -19.04 7.79 0.04
CA LEU A 141 -19.44 9.01 0.76
C LEU A 141 -18.63 10.24 0.33
N SER A 142 -17.35 10.07 0.03
CA SER A 142 -16.51 11.13 -0.52
C SER A 142 -16.98 11.56 -1.91
N TYR A 143 -17.38 10.59 -2.76
CA TYR A 143 -17.97 10.87 -4.06
C TYR A 143 -19.27 11.68 -3.92
N LEU A 144 -20.18 11.28 -3.03
CA LEU A 144 -21.42 12.00 -2.78
C LEU A 144 -21.19 13.42 -2.26
N GLY A 145 -20.22 13.59 -1.35
CA GLY A 145 -19.83 14.91 -0.85
C GLY A 145 -19.31 15.82 -1.97
N ASN A 146 -18.53 15.29 -2.92
CA ASN A 146 -18.07 16.03 -4.10
C ASN A 146 -19.21 16.41 -5.05
N LYS A 147 -20.33 15.72 -5.00
CA LYS A 147 -21.57 16.05 -5.70
C LYS A 147 -22.45 17.03 -4.91
N ASN A 148 -21.95 17.56 -3.79
CA ASN A 148 -22.67 18.45 -2.89
C ASN A 148 -23.95 17.83 -2.28
N LEU A 149 -24.03 16.50 -2.18
CA LEU A 149 -25.08 15.83 -1.43
C LEU A 149 -24.85 16.09 0.07
N MET A 150 -25.83 16.69 0.73
CA MET A 150 -25.71 17.06 2.15
C MET A 150 -26.38 16.05 3.08
N ASP A 151 -27.34 15.26 2.57
CA ASP A 151 -28.10 14.28 3.33
C ASP A 151 -28.33 13.02 2.48
N LEU A 152 -28.11 11.86 3.09
CA LEU A 152 -28.34 10.55 2.44
C LEU A 152 -29.84 10.30 2.13
N ASN A 153 -30.76 10.95 2.83
CA ASN A 153 -32.19 10.86 2.51
C ASN A 153 -32.53 11.43 1.11
N ASN A 154 -31.67 12.27 0.57
CA ASN A 154 -31.81 12.83 -0.77
C ASN A 154 -31.07 12.00 -1.84
N LEU A 155 -30.52 10.83 -1.47
CA LEU A 155 -29.83 9.95 -2.41
C LEU A 155 -30.85 9.34 -3.39
N ILE A 156 -30.60 9.51 -4.67
CA ILE A 156 -31.41 8.92 -5.75
C ILE A 156 -30.63 7.78 -6.43
N PRO A 157 -31.32 6.82 -7.07
CA PRO A 157 -30.68 5.70 -7.76
C PRO A 157 -29.62 6.14 -8.78
N ASP A 158 -29.82 7.25 -9.47
CA ASP A 158 -28.90 7.78 -10.46
C ASP A 158 -27.55 8.16 -9.86
N ASP A 159 -27.51 8.66 -8.62
CA ASP A 159 -26.23 8.96 -7.93
C ASP A 159 -25.39 7.70 -7.73
N VAL A 160 -26.08 6.58 -7.41
CA VAL A 160 -25.42 5.28 -7.25
C VAL A 160 -24.93 4.77 -8.61
N LEU A 161 -25.75 4.85 -9.65
CA LEU A 161 -25.37 4.43 -11.00
C LEU A 161 -24.17 5.21 -11.52
N LEU A 162 -24.15 6.52 -11.35
CA LEU A 162 -23.03 7.37 -11.73
C LEU A 162 -21.75 7.04 -10.94
N TYR A 163 -21.89 6.71 -9.64
CA TYR A 163 -20.73 6.23 -8.88
C TYR A 163 -20.19 4.92 -9.45
N LEU A 164 -21.09 3.96 -9.78
CA LEU A 164 -20.70 2.67 -10.35
C LEU A 164 -19.95 2.84 -11.69
N GLU A 165 -20.34 3.81 -12.50
CA GLU A 165 -19.62 4.15 -13.73
C GLU A 165 -18.16 4.56 -13.46
N THR A 166 -17.89 5.28 -12.35
CA THR A 166 -16.52 5.65 -11.97
C THR A 166 -15.65 4.43 -11.67
N LEU A 167 -16.27 3.28 -11.36
CA LEU A 167 -15.58 2.03 -11.07
C LEU A 167 -15.16 1.26 -12.33
N ASN A 168 -15.55 1.68 -13.52
CA ASN A 168 -15.20 1.02 -14.79
C ASN A 168 -13.68 0.98 -15.07
N LYS A 169 -12.92 1.86 -14.43
CA LYS A 169 -11.44 1.85 -14.45
C LYS A 169 -10.80 0.66 -13.71
N TYR A 170 -11.55 -0.04 -12.86
CA TYR A 170 -11.06 -1.19 -12.12
C TYR A 170 -11.33 -2.51 -12.84
N ALA A 171 -10.50 -3.52 -12.58
CA ALA A 171 -10.73 -4.88 -13.07
C ALA A 171 -12.06 -5.45 -12.52
N SER A 172 -12.69 -6.35 -13.27
CA SER A 172 -14.01 -6.94 -12.94
C SER A 172 -14.06 -7.52 -11.52
N ALA A 173 -13.05 -8.28 -11.10
CA ALA A 173 -12.97 -8.84 -9.74
C ALA A 173 -12.96 -7.76 -8.64
N THR A 174 -12.28 -6.63 -8.88
CA THR A 174 -12.24 -5.50 -7.93
C THR A 174 -13.60 -4.81 -7.86
N ARG A 175 -14.26 -4.62 -9.01
CA ARG A 175 -15.61 -4.05 -9.06
C ARG A 175 -16.61 -4.89 -8.29
N SER A 176 -16.62 -6.21 -8.52
CA SER A 176 -17.47 -7.13 -7.76
C SER A 176 -17.25 -7.01 -6.25
N GLY A 177 -15.98 -6.98 -5.81
CA GLY A 177 -15.67 -6.79 -4.39
C GLY A 177 -16.19 -5.48 -3.80
N ILE A 178 -16.29 -4.42 -4.60
CA ILE A 178 -16.84 -3.11 -4.18
C ILE A 178 -18.37 -3.16 -4.12
N LEU A 179 -19.02 -3.83 -5.07
CA LEU A 179 -20.49 -3.88 -5.17
C LEU A 179 -21.14 -4.71 -4.08
N PHE A 180 -20.44 -5.70 -3.53
CA PHE A 180 -20.96 -6.57 -2.47
C PHE A 180 -20.50 -6.15 -1.05
N THR A 181 -20.14 -4.89 -0.88
CA THR A 181 -19.80 -4.30 0.40
C THR A 181 -21.01 -3.78 1.13
#